data_a7d9a8d402e780c5d2a2bbc4091f1711
#
_entry.id   a7d9a8d402e780c5d2a2bbc4091f1711
#
_cell.length_a   1.000
_cell.length_b   1.000
_cell.length_c   1.000
_cell.angle_alpha   90.00
_cell.angle_beta   90.00
_cell.angle_gamma   90.00
#
_symmetry.space_group_name_H-M   'P 1'
#
loop_
_entity.id
_entity.type
_entity.pdbx_description
1 polymer ?
#
loop_
_entity_poly.entity_id
_entity_poly.type
_entity_poly.pdbx_seq_one_letter_code
_entity_poly.pdbx_strand_id
1 'polypeptide(L)'
;MEERLSIAIIGAGAAGCFCAINLKRMMPDADVHLFESKSKALAKVAVTGGGRCNLTNTFRKVRNLQEVYPRGEKLMRRALSVFSQEDTCAWFEKEGVRLVAQEDECVFPESQDAMQIVNILLYNIKGLGIQLHLNEKVTSIDLNKWNRVVVTTGGHPTPAGFSMLEGLDIPIEQPVPSLFTFNVQGDWHQLLMGTVVEEVQAFIPGTKFRSQGALLLTHWGMSGPAILRLSSYVARYLAEHDYQSPLCINWMGPHLHQPRRGRSAAQRHGERFVGGWSCQHREFDHQAPRSLHEQGEQPLRGRGLQGDRHGSGLLGLEDHA
;
A
#
# COMPACT_ATOMS: atom_id res chain seq x y z
N MET A 1 11.10 45.05 7.03
CA MET A 1 11.05 43.63 7.44
C MET A 1 10.68 42.85 6.18
N GLU A 2 11.55 41.99 5.70
CA GLU A 2 11.18 41.08 4.62
C GLU A 2 10.04 40.20 5.13
N GLU A 3 8.97 40.13 4.35
CA GLU A 3 7.80 39.35 4.67
C GLU A 3 8.20 37.86 4.66
N ARG A 4 8.03 37.16 5.78
CA ARG A 4 8.37 35.75 5.90
C ARG A 4 7.52 34.94 4.92
N LEU A 5 8.16 34.05 4.15
CA LEU A 5 7.48 33.18 3.23
C LEU A 5 6.58 32.22 4.01
N SER A 6 5.27 32.31 3.83
CA SER A 6 4.27 31.44 4.46
C SER A 6 3.90 30.29 3.52
N ILE A 7 4.00 29.05 4.03
CA ILE A 7 3.80 27.84 3.22
C ILE A 7 2.82 26.90 3.92
N ALA A 8 1.73 26.56 3.22
CA ALA A 8 0.80 25.54 3.66
C ALA A 8 1.09 24.19 2.98
N ILE A 9 1.19 23.13 3.77
CA ILE A 9 1.30 21.74 3.29
C ILE A 9 0.06 21.00 3.77
N ILE A 10 -0.73 20.47 2.83
CA ILE A 10 -2.02 19.84 3.13
C ILE A 10 -1.86 18.33 3.06
N GLY A 11 -1.99 17.65 4.21
CA GLY A 11 -1.82 16.23 4.40
C GLY A 11 -0.51 15.88 5.10
N ALA A 12 -0.56 15.48 6.38
CA ALA A 12 0.60 15.06 7.17
C ALA A 12 0.86 13.54 7.04
N GLY A 13 0.82 13.02 5.82
CA GLY A 13 1.34 11.70 5.45
C GLY A 13 2.86 11.72 5.21
N ALA A 14 3.40 10.63 4.65
CA ALA A 14 4.84 10.52 4.34
C ALA A 14 5.34 11.69 3.49
N ALA A 15 4.65 12.00 2.39
CA ALA A 15 5.05 13.06 1.46
C ALA A 15 5.01 14.45 2.12
N GLY A 16 3.96 14.76 2.87
CA GLY A 16 3.83 16.06 3.52
C GLY A 16 4.84 16.29 4.63
N CYS A 17 5.05 15.30 5.48
CA CYS A 17 6.07 15.38 6.53
C CYS A 17 7.48 15.51 5.96
N PHE A 18 7.81 14.70 4.95
CA PHE A 18 9.10 14.78 4.28
C PHE A 18 9.31 16.13 3.59
N CYS A 19 8.30 16.62 2.88
CA CYS A 19 8.30 17.93 2.24
C CYS A 19 8.52 19.06 3.27
N ALA A 20 7.76 19.07 4.35
CA ALA A 20 7.84 20.09 5.40
C ALA A 20 9.24 20.18 6.03
N ILE A 21 9.84 19.02 6.37
CA ILE A 21 11.16 18.92 6.96
C ILE A 21 12.23 19.49 6.02
N ASN A 22 12.25 19.02 4.77
CA ASN A 22 13.27 19.44 3.81
C ASN A 22 13.09 20.92 3.42
N LEU A 23 11.86 21.38 3.26
CA LEU A 23 11.54 22.76 2.99
C LEU A 23 12.06 23.68 4.11
N LYS A 24 11.79 23.34 5.36
CA LYS A 24 12.24 24.11 6.51
C LYS A 24 13.76 24.11 6.68
N ARG A 25 14.43 23.01 6.30
CA ARG A 25 15.90 22.93 6.28
C ARG A 25 16.52 23.82 5.18
N MET A 26 15.88 23.90 4.02
CA MET A 26 16.33 24.72 2.90
C MET A 26 16.02 26.20 3.10
N MET A 27 14.90 26.50 3.78
CA MET A 27 14.41 27.86 4.05
C MET A 27 14.10 28.01 5.54
N PRO A 28 15.12 28.19 6.40
CA PRO A 28 14.93 28.23 7.86
C PRO A 28 13.99 29.31 8.34
N ASP A 29 13.91 30.44 7.64
CA ASP A 29 13.05 31.58 7.97
C ASP A 29 11.61 31.44 7.50
N ALA A 30 11.32 30.45 6.66
CA ALA A 30 9.94 30.23 6.17
C ALA A 30 9.02 29.80 7.31
N ASP A 31 7.78 30.30 7.28
CA ASP A 31 6.71 29.86 8.16
C ASP A 31 5.97 28.68 7.53
N VAL A 32 6.21 27.48 8.06
CA VAL A 32 5.71 26.23 7.47
C VAL A 32 4.60 25.65 8.32
N HIS A 33 3.42 25.53 7.74
CA HIS A 33 2.23 24.95 8.34
C HIS A 33 1.89 23.61 7.66
N LEU A 34 1.74 22.56 8.45
CA LEU A 34 1.40 21.21 8.00
C LEU A 34 0.04 20.80 8.57
N PHE A 35 -0.95 20.59 7.69
CA PHE A 35 -2.33 20.32 8.06
C PHE A 35 -2.67 18.84 7.92
N GLU A 36 -3.38 18.30 8.90
CA GLU A 36 -3.88 16.93 8.91
C GLU A 36 -5.34 16.89 9.38
N SER A 37 -6.18 16.26 8.59
CA SER A 37 -7.61 16.13 8.87
C SER A 37 -7.93 15.21 10.06
N LYS A 38 -7.02 14.32 10.40
CA LYS A 38 -7.17 13.32 11.48
C LYS A 38 -6.38 13.73 12.72
N SER A 39 -6.63 13.02 13.81
CA SER A 39 -5.92 13.21 15.08
C SER A 39 -4.48 12.70 15.10
N LYS A 40 -4.05 11.96 14.05
CA LYS A 40 -2.71 11.38 13.97
C LYS A 40 -2.11 11.62 12.59
N ALA A 41 -0.96 12.26 12.54
CA ALA A 41 -0.12 12.30 11.35
C ALA A 41 0.50 10.92 11.07
N LEU A 42 0.93 10.68 9.82
CA LEU A 42 1.64 9.48 9.39
C LEU A 42 0.88 8.15 9.62
N ALA A 43 -0.44 8.18 9.79
CA ALA A 43 -1.24 7.00 10.13
C ALA A 43 -1.08 5.84 9.13
N LYS A 44 -0.92 6.14 7.83
CA LYS A 44 -0.66 5.11 6.82
C LYS A 44 0.77 4.57 6.91
N VAL A 45 1.75 5.38 7.29
CA VAL A 45 3.15 4.93 7.47
C VAL A 45 3.23 3.91 8.60
N ALA A 46 2.54 4.15 9.71
CA ALA A 46 2.51 3.26 10.88
C ALA A 46 2.05 1.82 10.57
N VAL A 47 1.23 1.62 9.53
CA VAL A 47 0.68 0.29 9.17
C VAL A 47 1.28 -0.30 7.90
N THR A 48 2.07 0.46 7.15
CA THR A 48 2.66 -0.02 5.89
C THR A 48 3.67 -1.15 6.12
N GLY A 49 3.80 -2.04 5.13
CA GLY A 49 4.68 -3.20 5.23
C GLY A 49 4.34 -4.14 6.40
N GLY A 50 3.08 -4.20 6.82
CA GLY A 50 2.64 -4.99 7.98
C GLY A 50 3.12 -4.41 9.32
N GLY A 51 3.20 -3.09 9.43
CA GLY A 51 3.70 -2.38 10.63
C GLY A 51 5.23 -2.26 10.70
N ARG A 52 5.94 -2.70 9.64
CA ARG A 52 7.41 -2.65 9.57
C ARG A 52 7.94 -1.45 8.79
N CYS A 53 7.11 -0.76 8.03
CA CYS A 53 7.43 0.29 7.07
C CYS A 53 8.32 -0.18 5.92
N ASN A 54 7.72 -0.72 4.86
CA ASN A 54 8.42 -0.87 3.58
C ASN A 54 8.73 0.52 3.03
N LEU A 55 9.96 0.99 3.28
CA LEU A 55 10.38 2.36 3.03
C LEU A 55 10.59 2.62 1.54
N THR A 56 11.32 1.73 0.88
CA THR A 56 11.65 1.80 -0.55
C THR A 56 12.05 0.43 -1.07
N ASN A 57 12.54 0.38 -2.31
CA ASN A 57 13.14 -0.80 -2.92
C ASN A 57 14.53 -0.43 -3.44
N THR A 58 15.48 -1.36 -3.50
CA THR A 58 16.85 -1.07 -4.01
C THR A 58 16.88 -0.88 -5.52
N PHE A 59 15.85 -1.28 -6.23
CA PHE A 59 15.74 -1.28 -7.70
C PHE A 59 16.81 -2.07 -8.46
N ARG A 60 17.69 -2.83 -7.78
CA ARG A 60 18.77 -3.61 -8.43
C ARG A 60 18.25 -4.64 -9.42
N LYS A 61 17.07 -5.21 -9.16
CA LYS A 61 16.41 -6.20 -10.02
C LYS A 61 15.50 -5.56 -11.08
N VAL A 62 15.27 -4.26 -11.02
CA VAL A 62 14.40 -3.52 -11.95
C VAL A 62 15.20 -3.16 -13.19
N ARG A 63 15.00 -3.89 -14.30
CA ARG A 63 15.64 -3.62 -15.58
C ARG A 63 14.92 -2.57 -16.41
N ASN A 64 13.61 -2.53 -16.28
CA ASN A 64 12.75 -1.62 -17.00
C ASN A 64 11.72 -0.99 -16.04
N LEU A 65 11.79 0.33 -15.90
CA LEU A 65 10.92 1.06 -14.99
C LEU A 65 9.44 0.95 -15.38
N GLN A 66 9.13 0.73 -16.65
CA GLN A 66 7.76 0.53 -17.14
C GLN A 66 7.11 -0.76 -16.59
N GLU A 67 7.90 -1.78 -16.27
CA GLU A 67 7.37 -3.01 -15.66
C GLU A 67 6.88 -2.79 -14.23
N VAL A 68 7.50 -1.84 -13.52
CA VAL A 68 7.14 -1.47 -12.14
C VAL A 68 6.10 -0.36 -12.13
N TYR A 69 6.25 0.60 -13.04
CA TYR A 69 5.32 1.74 -13.19
C TYR A 69 4.69 1.70 -14.58
N PRO A 70 3.71 0.82 -14.85
CA PRO A 70 3.11 0.67 -16.17
C PRO A 70 2.42 1.93 -16.64
N ARG A 71 2.06 2.81 -15.71
CA ARG A 71 1.59 4.19 -15.94
C ARG A 71 2.44 5.15 -15.14
N GLY A 72 2.82 6.27 -15.76
CA GLY A 72 3.64 7.28 -15.10
C GLY A 72 5.15 6.99 -15.09
N GLU A 73 5.64 6.02 -15.89
CA GLU A 73 7.07 5.67 -15.97
C GLU A 73 7.95 6.91 -16.24
N LYS A 74 7.55 7.76 -17.17
CA LYS A 74 8.31 8.99 -17.51
C LYS A 74 8.37 9.97 -16.32
N LEU A 75 7.27 10.10 -15.59
CA LEU A 75 7.23 10.94 -14.39
C LEU A 75 8.13 10.38 -13.29
N MET A 76 8.04 9.07 -13.03
CA MET A 76 8.88 8.41 -12.03
C MET A 76 10.36 8.45 -12.39
N ARG A 77 10.73 8.26 -13.66
CA ARG A 77 12.10 8.42 -14.13
C ARG A 77 12.65 9.80 -13.82
N ARG A 78 11.84 10.85 -14.07
CA ARG A 78 12.22 12.23 -13.76
C ARG A 78 12.31 12.46 -12.25
N ALA A 79 11.37 11.95 -11.47
CA ALA A 79 11.38 12.09 -10.00
C ALA A 79 12.62 11.40 -9.40
N LEU A 80 12.90 10.16 -9.81
CA LEU A 80 14.06 9.39 -9.33
C LEU A 80 15.41 9.97 -9.79
N SER A 81 15.46 10.75 -10.86
CA SER A 81 16.67 11.47 -11.24
C SER A 81 16.97 12.70 -10.38
N VAL A 82 15.97 13.18 -9.63
CA VAL A 82 16.11 14.31 -8.69
C VAL A 82 16.35 13.81 -7.27
N PHE A 83 15.63 12.76 -6.86
CA PHE A 83 15.74 12.14 -5.55
C PHE A 83 15.47 10.64 -5.69
N SER A 84 16.54 9.86 -5.62
CA SER A 84 16.52 8.43 -5.88
C SER A 84 16.12 7.61 -4.64
N GLN A 85 16.02 6.29 -4.80
CA GLN A 85 15.87 5.37 -3.69
C GLN A 85 17.13 5.33 -2.79
N GLU A 86 18.31 5.52 -3.38
CA GLU A 86 19.56 5.64 -2.63
C GLU A 86 19.58 6.92 -1.79
N ASP A 87 19.14 8.05 -2.36
CA ASP A 87 18.98 9.30 -1.61
C ASP A 87 17.97 9.15 -0.47
N THR A 88 16.90 8.40 -0.69
CA THR A 88 15.92 8.07 0.36
C THR A 88 16.59 7.30 1.50
N CYS A 89 17.36 6.26 1.20
CA CYS A 89 18.10 5.51 2.20
C CYS A 89 19.08 6.41 2.95
N ALA A 90 19.92 7.15 2.23
CA ALA A 90 20.92 8.04 2.81
C ALA A 90 20.28 9.12 3.71
N TRP A 91 19.09 9.63 3.32
CA TRP A 91 18.36 10.59 4.13
C TRP A 91 17.95 10.00 5.49
N PHE A 92 17.35 8.80 5.51
CA PHE A 92 16.93 8.16 6.76
C PHE A 92 18.12 7.68 7.60
N GLU A 93 19.18 7.20 6.98
CA GLU A 93 20.42 6.83 7.67
C GLU A 93 21.06 8.05 8.36
N LYS A 94 21.05 9.21 7.72
CA LYS A 94 21.48 10.48 8.32
C LYS A 94 20.63 10.89 9.53
N GLU A 95 19.35 10.52 9.53
CA GLU A 95 18.46 10.72 10.68
C GLU A 95 18.64 9.64 11.78
N GLY A 96 19.60 8.75 11.64
CA GLY A 96 19.91 7.70 12.61
C GLY A 96 19.10 6.42 12.47
N VAL A 97 18.41 6.21 11.35
CA VAL A 97 17.69 4.96 11.06
C VAL A 97 18.60 3.99 10.34
N ARG A 98 18.90 2.85 10.94
CA ARG A 98 19.57 1.76 10.22
C ARG A 98 18.57 1.07 9.31
N LEU A 99 18.99 0.76 8.06
CA LEU A 99 18.15 0.17 7.04
C LEU A 99 18.67 -1.22 6.63
N VAL A 100 17.76 -2.10 6.26
CA VAL A 100 18.07 -3.44 5.75
C VAL A 100 17.26 -3.71 4.48
N ALA A 101 17.95 -4.19 3.43
CA ALA A 101 17.31 -4.69 2.23
C ALA A 101 17.05 -6.20 2.39
N GLN A 102 15.83 -6.63 2.10
CA GLN A 102 15.43 -8.04 2.10
C GLN A 102 15.74 -8.70 0.73
N GLU A 103 15.54 -10.00 0.63
CA GLU A 103 15.81 -10.77 -0.60
C GLU A 103 14.96 -10.31 -1.81
N ASP A 104 13.77 -9.78 -1.56
CA ASP A 104 12.87 -9.18 -2.55
C ASP A 104 13.23 -7.73 -2.90
N GLU A 105 14.38 -7.24 -2.43
CA GLU A 105 14.88 -5.88 -2.61
C GLU A 105 14.08 -4.79 -1.87
N CYS A 106 13.06 -5.16 -1.09
CA CYS A 106 12.36 -4.21 -0.24
C CYS A 106 13.24 -3.76 0.91
N VAL A 107 13.24 -2.45 1.20
CA VAL A 107 14.05 -1.83 2.24
C VAL A 107 13.19 -1.46 3.44
N PHE A 108 13.60 -1.92 4.61
CA PHE A 108 12.93 -1.70 5.88
C PHE A 108 13.89 -1.07 6.89
N PRO A 109 13.39 -0.40 7.95
CA PRO A 109 14.23 -0.14 9.12
C PRO A 109 14.69 -1.47 9.73
N GLU A 110 15.92 -1.54 10.21
CA GLU A 110 16.49 -2.74 10.84
C GLU A 110 15.65 -3.18 12.05
N SER A 111 15.04 -2.24 12.76
CA SER A 111 14.14 -2.49 13.89
C SER A 111 12.86 -3.25 13.49
N GLN A 112 12.52 -3.33 12.22
CA GLN A 112 11.25 -3.89 11.71
C GLN A 112 10.00 -3.23 12.34
N ASP A 113 10.13 -1.97 12.79
CA ASP A 113 9.07 -1.19 13.42
C ASP A 113 8.84 0.12 12.67
N ALA A 114 7.65 0.27 12.08
CA ALA A 114 7.24 1.49 11.38
C ALA A 114 7.21 2.72 12.30
N MET A 115 7.05 2.52 13.61
CA MET A 115 7.03 3.63 14.56
C MET A 115 8.39 4.32 14.67
N GLN A 116 9.48 3.66 14.36
CA GLN A 116 10.80 4.31 14.27
C GLN A 116 10.78 5.42 13.21
N ILE A 117 10.25 5.13 12.03
CA ILE A 117 10.12 6.11 10.93
C ILE A 117 9.15 7.24 11.32
N VAL A 118 8.00 6.88 11.90
CA VAL A 118 7.01 7.87 12.36
C VAL A 118 7.63 8.82 13.38
N ASN A 119 8.30 8.27 14.38
CA ASN A 119 8.88 9.06 15.48
C ASN A 119 10.01 9.99 14.99
N ILE A 120 10.87 9.53 14.09
CA ILE A 120 11.93 10.35 13.48
C ILE A 120 11.34 11.54 12.71
N LEU A 121 10.32 11.32 11.91
CA LEU A 121 9.67 12.39 11.16
C LEU A 121 9.00 13.41 12.08
N LEU A 122 8.27 12.95 13.10
CA LEU A 122 7.62 13.82 14.08
C LEU A 122 8.62 14.59 14.94
N TYR A 123 9.72 13.94 15.30
CA TYR A 123 10.83 14.60 16.03
C TYR A 123 11.41 15.75 15.23
N ASN A 124 11.67 15.54 13.94
CA ASN A 124 12.17 16.58 13.04
C ASN A 124 11.17 17.73 12.85
N ILE A 125 9.89 17.41 12.67
CA ILE A 125 8.82 18.41 12.54
C ILE A 125 8.81 19.33 13.77
N LYS A 126 8.86 18.74 14.97
CA LYS A 126 8.88 19.48 16.22
C LYS A 126 10.18 20.27 16.37
N GLY A 127 11.34 19.64 16.14
CA GLY A 127 12.66 20.26 16.31
C GLY A 127 12.92 21.45 15.38
N LEU A 128 12.34 21.41 14.18
CA LEU A 128 12.43 22.49 13.20
C LEU A 128 11.38 23.59 13.39
N GLY A 129 10.47 23.47 14.35
CA GLY A 129 9.43 24.47 14.60
C GLY A 129 8.36 24.51 13.50
N ILE A 130 8.12 23.42 12.80
CA ILE A 130 7.03 23.30 11.82
C ILE A 130 5.70 23.24 12.57
N GLN A 131 4.73 24.05 12.17
CA GLN A 131 3.43 24.12 12.81
C GLN A 131 2.54 22.97 12.32
N LEU A 132 2.39 21.94 13.13
CA LEU A 132 1.54 20.77 12.82
C LEU A 132 0.14 20.98 13.37
N HIS A 133 -0.85 21.05 12.46
CA HIS A 133 -2.26 21.23 12.75
C HIS A 133 -3.00 19.90 12.58
N LEU A 134 -3.33 19.24 13.67
CA LEU A 134 -4.11 17.99 13.68
C LEU A 134 -5.61 18.28 13.83
N ASN A 135 -6.46 17.36 13.36
CA ASN A 135 -7.92 17.52 13.31
C ASN A 135 -8.38 18.76 12.51
N GLU A 136 -7.54 19.24 11.62
CA GLU A 136 -7.83 20.42 10.79
C GLU A 136 -7.95 20.02 9.32
N LYS A 137 -9.18 19.84 8.88
CA LYS A 137 -9.48 19.49 7.50
C LYS A 137 -9.52 20.74 6.63
N VAL A 138 -8.60 20.85 5.70
CA VAL A 138 -8.63 21.90 4.67
C VAL A 138 -9.68 21.54 3.62
N THR A 139 -10.70 22.34 3.48
CA THR A 139 -11.82 22.16 2.54
C THR A 139 -11.73 23.05 1.31
N SER A 140 -10.95 24.12 1.37
CA SER A 140 -10.68 25.04 0.26
C SER A 140 -9.28 25.63 0.40
N ILE A 141 -8.67 26.01 -0.71
CA ILE A 141 -7.35 26.62 -0.76
C ILE A 141 -7.48 28.11 -1.04
N ASP A 142 -7.08 28.93 -0.09
CA ASP A 142 -6.97 30.37 -0.26
C ASP A 142 -5.53 30.76 -0.61
N LEU A 143 -5.31 31.07 -1.88
CA LEU A 143 -3.99 31.48 -2.41
C LEU A 143 -3.59 32.91 -1.97
N ASN A 144 -4.50 33.70 -1.40
CA ASN A 144 -4.16 35.02 -0.85
C ASN A 144 -3.58 34.91 0.57
N LYS A 145 -3.91 33.82 1.29
CA LYS A 145 -3.42 33.57 2.64
C LYS A 145 -2.00 33.02 2.67
N TRP A 146 -1.62 32.27 1.64
CA TRP A 146 -0.36 31.52 1.60
C TRP A 146 0.47 31.92 0.38
N ASN A 147 1.76 32.17 0.58
CA ASN A 147 2.65 32.42 -0.55
C ASN A 147 2.85 31.14 -1.40
N ARG A 148 2.78 29.98 -0.79
CA ARG A 148 2.83 28.67 -1.49
C ARG A 148 1.93 27.67 -0.80
N VAL A 149 1.31 26.81 -1.58
CA VAL A 149 0.52 25.65 -1.10
C VAL A 149 1.02 24.38 -1.76
N VAL A 150 1.25 23.35 -0.94
CA VAL A 150 1.66 22.02 -1.41
C VAL A 150 0.58 21.03 -0.98
N VAL A 151 0.00 20.29 -1.93
CA VAL A 151 -1.05 19.31 -1.66
C VAL A 151 -0.45 17.91 -1.65
N THR A 152 -0.52 17.24 -0.50
CA THR A 152 0.07 15.91 -0.24
C THR A 152 -0.93 14.95 0.42
N THR A 153 -2.22 15.12 0.12
CA THR A 153 -3.32 14.34 0.73
C THR A 153 -3.33 12.86 0.33
N GLY A 154 -2.49 12.49 -0.64
CA GLY A 154 -2.46 11.14 -1.21
C GLY A 154 -3.64 10.88 -2.14
N GLY A 155 -3.81 9.62 -2.53
CA GLY A 155 -4.94 9.19 -3.35
C GLY A 155 -6.25 9.18 -2.59
N HIS A 156 -7.34 9.40 -3.32
CA HIS A 156 -8.71 9.30 -2.79
C HIS A 156 -9.56 8.45 -3.75
N PRO A 157 -10.46 7.58 -3.24
CA PRO A 157 -11.25 6.69 -4.10
C PRO A 157 -12.34 7.41 -4.90
N THR A 158 -12.71 8.62 -4.49
CA THR A 158 -13.77 9.40 -5.13
C THR A 158 -13.32 10.83 -5.43
N PRO A 159 -13.91 11.51 -6.44
CA PRO A 159 -13.61 12.91 -6.76
C PRO A 159 -13.80 13.87 -5.56
N ALA A 160 -14.76 13.57 -4.69
CA ALA A 160 -15.02 14.37 -3.49
C ALA A 160 -13.79 14.57 -2.58
N GLY A 161 -12.81 13.65 -2.65
CA GLY A 161 -11.55 13.80 -1.93
C GLY A 161 -10.63 14.90 -2.45
N PHE A 162 -10.93 15.44 -3.62
CA PHE A 162 -10.19 16.52 -4.26
C PHE A 162 -10.99 17.83 -4.32
N SER A 163 -12.15 17.90 -3.65
CA SER A 163 -13.03 19.09 -3.67
C SER A 163 -12.33 20.35 -3.20
N MET A 164 -11.29 20.26 -2.38
CA MET A 164 -10.47 21.41 -1.99
C MET A 164 -9.75 22.09 -3.15
N LEU A 165 -9.61 21.43 -4.31
CA LEU A 165 -8.99 21.95 -5.53
C LEU A 165 -10.01 22.61 -6.46
N GLU A 166 -11.30 22.56 -6.16
CA GLU A 166 -12.34 23.22 -6.93
C GLU A 166 -12.09 24.72 -6.94
N GLY A 167 -12.26 25.33 -8.11
CA GLY A 167 -12.01 26.77 -8.30
C GLY A 167 -10.55 27.15 -8.56
N LEU A 168 -9.60 26.20 -8.57
CA LEU A 168 -8.18 26.48 -8.88
C LEU A 168 -7.83 26.29 -10.36
N ASP A 169 -8.80 26.00 -11.23
CA ASP A 169 -8.58 25.69 -12.66
C ASP A 169 -7.53 24.60 -12.90
N ILE A 170 -7.52 23.59 -12.04
CA ILE A 170 -6.65 22.42 -12.13
C ILE A 170 -7.46 21.23 -12.66
N PRO A 171 -7.12 20.70 -13.85
CA PRO A 171 -7.81 19.52 -14.35
C PRO A 171 -7.52 18.29 -13.48
N ILE A 172 -8.57 17.62 -13.01
CA ILE A 172 -8.47 16.40 -12.21
C ILE A 172 -8.93 15.22 -13.05
N GLU A 173 -8.01 14.29 -13.31
CA GLU A 173 -8.34 13.02 -13.93
C GLU A 173 -8.97 12.08 -12.89
N GLN A 174 -10.07 11.42 -13.26
CA GLN A 174 -10.75 10.47 -12.38
C GLN A 174 -9.78 9.36 -11.92
N PRO A 175 -9.58 9.20 -10.60
CA PRO A 175 -8.72 8.14 -10.10
C PRO A 175 -9.35 6.77 -10.31
N VAL A 176 -8.53 5.79 -10.66
CA VAL A 176 -8.91 4.38 -10.71
C VAL A 176 -8.04 3.56 -9.76
N PRO A 177 -8.57 2.51 -9.11
CA PRO A 177 -7.75 1.58 -8.33
C PRO A 177 -6.61 1.02 -9.18
N SER A 178 -5.40 1.01 -8.64
CA SER A 178 -4.21 0.63 -9.40
C SER A 178 -3.43 -0.54 -8.80
N LEU A 179 -3.74 -0.93 -7.58
CA LEU A 179 -3.14 -2.08 -6.91
C LEU A 179 -4.18 -2.66 -5.96
N PHE A 180 -4.70 -3.85 -6.26
CA PHE A 180 -5.80 -4.44 -5.50
C PHE A 180 -5.82 -5.96 -5.61
N THR A 181 -6.51 -6.59 -4.67
CA THR A 181 -6.80 -8.02 -4.66
C THR A 181 -8.03 -8.32 -5.52
N PHE A 182 -8.16 -9.53 -6.02
CA PHE A 182 -9.32 -9.95 -6.79
C PHE A 182 -10.31 -10.71 -5.90
N ASN A 183 -11.55 -10.24 -5.87
CA ASN A 183 -12.65 -11.01 -5.30
C ASN A 183 -13.02 -12.13 -6.27
N VAL A 184 -13.28 -13.31 -5.75
CA VAL A 184 -13.62 -14.48 -6.56
C VAL A 184 -14.96 -15.01 -6.09
N GLN A 185 -15.89 -15.27 -7.04
CA GLN A 185 -17.19 -15.81 -6.73
C GLN A 185 -17.11 -17.27 -6.25
N GLY A 186 -18.02 -17.64 -5.34
CA GLY A 186 -18.12 -18.97 -4.74
C GLY A 186 -17.19 -19.11 -3.51
N ASP A 187 -17.43 -20.17 -2.72
CA ASP A 187 -16.83 -20.34 -1.39
C ASP A 187 -15.61 -21.25 -1.35
N TRP A 188 -15.22 -21.83 -2.48
CA TRP A 188 -14.13 -22.81 -2.54
C TRP A 188 -12.79 -22.25 -2.03
N HIS A 189 -12.52 -20.97 -2.27
CA HIS A 189 -11.28 -20.30 -1.85
C HIS A 189 -11.21 -20.13 -0.32
N GLN A 190 -12.35 -20.08 0.36
CA GLN A 190 -12.41 -19.99 1.82
C GLN A 190 -11.87 -21.25 2.51
N LEU A 191 -12.11 -22.42 1.91
CA LEU A 191 -11.56 -23.69 2.40
C LEU A 191 -10.03 -23.75 2.30
N LEU A 192 -9.46 -22.94 1.43
CA LEU A 192 -8.01 -22.91 1.16
C LEU A 192 -7.37 -21.59 1.64
N MET A 193 -8.06 -20.85 2.50
CA MET A 193 -7.57 -19.57 3.03
C MET A 193 -6.20 -19.73 3.68
N GLY A 194 -5.28 -18.82 3.35
CA GLY A 194 -3.91 -18.84 3.85
C GLY A 194 -2.95 -19.67 3.01
N THR A 195 -3.46 -20.45 2.02
CA THR A 195 -2.60 -21.22 1.12
C THR A 195 -1.85 -20.27 0.19
N VAL A 196 -0.53 -20.47 0.11
CA VAL A 196 0.36 -19.79 -0.83
C VAL A 196 0.81 -20.79 -1.88
N VAL A 197 0.69 -20.42 -3.17
CA VAL A 197 1.28 -21.15 -4.29
C VAL A 197 2.41 -20.29 -4.86
N GLU A 198 3.64 -20.75 -4.74
CA GLU A 198 4.86 -19.94 -4.93
C GLU A 198 5.02 -19.40 -6.34
N GLU A 199 4.75 -20.19 -7.35
CA GLU A 199 4.91 -19.75 -8.73
C GLU A 199 3.69 -20.07 -9.58
N VAL A 200 2.80 -19.10 -9.72
CA VAL A 200 1.70 -19.20 -10.67
C VAL A 200 1.87 -18.17 -11.80
N GLN A 201 1.18 -18.40 -12.90
CA GLN A 201 0.96 -17.38 -13.91
C GLN A 201 -0.52 -17.01 -13.92
N ALA A 202 -0.82 -15.73 -13.64
CA ALA A 202 -2.16 -15.16 -13.69
C ALA A 202 -2.31 -14.29 -14.94
N PHE A 203 -3.46 -14.38 -15.64
CA PHE A 203 -3.68 -13.58 -16.84
C PHE A 203 -5.17 -13.39 -17.15
N ILE A 204 -5.46 -12.33 -17.91
CA ILE A 204 -6.81 -12.08 -18.46
C ILE A 204 -6.86 -12.67 -19.88
N PRO A 205 -7.73 -13.66 -20.14
CA PRO A 205 -7.83 -14.29 -21.44
C PRO A 205 -8.22 -13.29 -22.53
N GLY A 206 -7.73 -13.48 -23.75
CA GLY A 206 -7.96 -12.58 -24.87
C GLY A 206 -7.15 -11.27 -24.82
N THR A 207 -6.33 -11.06 -23.77
CA THR A 207 -5.49 -9.87 -23.64
C THR A 207 -4.01 -10.25 -23.54
N LYS A 208 -3.14 -9.22 -23.58
CA LYS A 208 -1.71 -9.39 -23.32
C LYS A 208 -1.35 -9.33 -21.83
N PHE A 209 -2.31 -9.04 -20.96
CA PHE A 209 -2.07 -8.84 -19.53
C PHE A 209 -1.81 -10.17 -18.82
N ARG A 210 -0.61 -10.30 -18.27
CA ARG A 210 -0.19 -11.47 -17.51
C ARG A 210 0.85 -11.09 -16.47
N SER A 211 0.92 -11.86 -15.41
CA SER A 211 1.91 -11.72 -14.34
C SER A 211 2.32 -13.07 -13.80
N GLN A 212 3.41 -13.12 -13.06
CA GLN A 212 3.95 -14.32 -12.44
C GLN A 212 4.35 -14.01 -11.00
N GLY A 213 4.36 -15.02 -10.15
CA GLY A 213 4.82 -14.95 -8.78
C GLY A 213 3.95 -15.75 -7.82
N ALA A 214 4.15 -15.56 -6.54
CA ALA A 214 3.32 -16.21 -5.53
C ALA A 214 1.88 -15.68 -5.56
N LEU A 215 0.93 -16.60 -5.33
CA LEU A 215 -0.51 -16.32 -5.19
C LEU A 215 -0.94 -16.75 -3.80
N LEU A 216 -1.65 -15.88 -3.11
CA LEU A 216 -2.25 -16.14 -1.80
C LEU A 216 -3.77 -16.25 -1.94
N LEU A 217 -4.34 -17.35 -1.45
CA LEU A 217 -5.78 -17.49 -1.30
C LEU A 217 -6.24 -16.84 0.01
N THR A 218 -7.26 -15.99 -0.08
CA THR A 218 -7.85 -15.25 1.02
C THR A 218 -9.32 -15.62 1.19
N HIS A 219 -9.97 -15.17 2.25
CA HIS A 219 -11.39 -15.43 2.45
C HIS A 219 -12.31 -14.71 1.44
N TRP A 220 -11.83 -13.69 0.75
CA TRP A 220 -12.58 -12.99 -0.31
C TRP A 220 -12.14 -13.36 -1.74
N GLY A 221 -11.02 -14.06 -1.90
CA GLY A 221 -10.54 -14.43 -3.23
C GLY A 221 -9.02 -14.59 -3.29
N MET A 222 -8.36 -13.85 -4.18
CA MET A 222 -6.94 -14.02 -4.50
C MET A 222 -6.13 -12.75 -4.29
N SER A 223 -4.93 -12.91 -3.73
CA SER A 223 -3.94 -11.86 -3.49
C SER A 223 -2.52 -12.39 -3.80
N GLY A 224 -1.52 -11.72 -3.28
CA GLY A 224 -0.11 -12.08 -3.49
C GLY A 224 0.52 -11.39 -4.70
N PRO A 225 1.85 -11.51 -4.86
CA PRO A 225 2.61 -10.80 -5.90
C PRO A 225 2.09 -10.98 -7.32
N ALA A 226 1.65 -12.20 -7.71
CA ALA A 226 1.09 -12.45 -9.03
C ALA A 226 -0.17 -11.62 -9.28
N ILE A 227 -1.09 -11.57 -8.32
CA ILE A 227 -2.36 -10.86 -8.42
C ILE A 227 -2.16 -9.35 -8.35
N LEU A 228 -1.35 -8.87 -7.39
CA LEU A 228 -1.08 -7.45 -7.24
C LEU A 228 -0.40 -6.85 -8.48
N ARG A 229 0.55 -7.55 -9.08
CA ARG A 229 1.16 -7.11 -10.35
C ARG A 229 0.14 -7.10 -11.48
N LEU A 230 -0.67 -8.15 -11.61
CA LEU A 230 -1.70 -8.21 -12.64
C LEU A 230 -2.69 -7.06 -12.48
N SER A 231 -3.17 -6.79 -11.27
CA SER A 231 -4.10 -5.69 -11.01
C SER A 231 -3.54 -4.34 -11.45
N SER A 232 -2.24 -4.12 -11.22
CA SER A 232 -1.54 -2.93 -11.69
C SER A 232 -1.55 -2.81 -13.22
N TYR A 233 -1.33 -3.90 -13.96
CA TYR A 233 -1.32 -3.87 -15.42
C TYR A 233 -2.71 -3.65 -16.02
N VAL A 234 -3.74 -4.26 -15.43
CA VAL A 234 -5.10 -4.27 -15.96
C VAL A 234 -5.99 -3.16 -15.39
N ALA A 235 -5.50 -2.30 -14.53
CA ALA A 235 -6.30 -1.33 -13.78
C ALA A 235 -7.27 -0.52 -14.65
N ARG A 236 -6.80 0.07 -15.76
CA ARG A 236 -7.66 0.83 -16.68
C ARG A 236 -8.60 -0.08 -17.46
N TYR A 237 -8.11 -1.23 -17.94
CA TYR A 237 -8.92 -2.20 -18.60
C TYR A 237 -10.11 -2.65 -17.73
N LEU A 238 -9.86 -2.97 -16.45
CA LEU A 238 -10.94 -3.34 -15.54
C LEU A 238 -11.88 -2.19 -15.22
N ALA A 239 -11.37 -0.95 -15.11
CA ALA A 239 -12.22 0.22 -14.93
C ALA A 239 -13.18 0.44 -16.11
N GLU A 240 -12.76 0.12 -17.34
CA GLU A 240 -13.57 0.18 -18.55
C GLU A 240 -14.56 -1.02 -18.68
N HIS A 241 -14.41 -2.04 -17.84
CA HIS A 241 -15.22 -3.28 -17.83
C HIS A 241 -15.93 -3.49 -16.49
N ASP A 242 -16.27 -2.39 -15.78
CA ASP A 242 -16.98 -2.42 -14.50
C ASP A 242 -16.32 -3.33 -13.45
N TYR A 243 -15.00 -3.48 -13.52
CA TYR A 243 -14.19 -4.38 -12.69
C TYR A 243 -14.63 -5.86 -12.75
N GLN A 244 -15.21 -6.28 -13.84
CA GLN A 244 -15.61 -7.66 -14.10
C GLN A 244 -14.81 -8.23 -15.26
N SER A 245 -14.16 -9.37 -15.05
CA SER A 245 -13.39 -10.04 -16.08
C SER A 245 -13.11 -11.49 -15.70
N PRO A 246 -13.03 -12.40 -16.68
CA PRO A 246 -12.50 -13.73 -16.43
C PRO A 246 -11.02 -13.65 -16.04
N LEU A 247 -10.63 -14.46 -15.05
CA LEU A 247 -9.24 -14.65 -14.63
C LEU A 247 -8.82 -16.09 -14.88
N CYS A 248 -7.70 -16.28 -15.51
CA CYS A 248 -7.09 -17.59 -15.68
C CYS A 248 -5.82 -17.70 -14.81
N ILE A 249 -5.70 -18.81 -14.10
CA ILE A 249 -4.53 -19.15 -13.31
C ILE A 249 -3.90 -20.42 -13.86
N ASN A 250 -2.65 -20.34 -14.29
CA ASN A 250 -1.81 -21.51 -14.49
C ASN A 250 -1.09 -21.81 -13.17
N TRP A 251 -1.57 -22.84 -12.48
CA TRP A 251 -1.08 -23.27 -11.17
C TRP A 251 0.30 -23.91 -11.23
N MET A 252 0.70 -24.37 -12.42
CA MET A 252 1.98 -25.08 -12.63
C MET A 252 3.13 -24.12 -12.99
N GLY A 253 2.85 -22.82 -13.06
CA GLY A 253 3.83 -21.80 -13.45
C GLY A 253 4.23 -21.86 -14.94
N PRO A 254 5.16 -20.99 -15.36
CA PRO A 254 5.54 -20.85 -16.77
C PRO A 254 6.36 -22.04 -17.31
N HIS A 255 6.94 -22.86 -16.43
CA HIS A 255 7.96 -23.85 -16.82
C HIS A 255 7.40 -25.10 -17.52
N LEU A 256 6.11 -25.39 -17.46
CA LEU A 256 5.51 -26.58 -18.08
C LEU A 256 4.99 -26.36 -19.50
N HIS A 257 5.23 -25.18 -20.09
CA HIS A 257 4.80 -24.89 -21.46
C HIS A 257 5.94 -24.94 -22.49
N GLN A 258 7.13 -25.46 -22.17
CA GLN A 258 8.06 -25.85 -23.21
C GLN A 258 7.67 -27.26 -23.69
N PRO A 259 7.13 -27.41 -24.92
CA PRO A 259 7.10 -28.72 -25.54
C PRO A 259 8.56 -29.16 -25.61
N ARG A 260 8.90 -30.28 -24.98
CA ARG A 260 10.21 -30.89 -25.15
C ARG A 260 10.49 -31.03 -26.64
N ARG A 261 11.31 -30.16 -27.19
CA ARG A 261 11.85 -30.35 -28.53
C ARG A 261 12.69 -31.62 -28.51
N GLY A 262 12.17 -32.67 -29.12
CA GLY A 262 12.93 -33.87 -29.43
C GLY A 262 12.37 -35.14 -28.82
N ARG A 263 11.38 -35.72 -29.47
CA ARG A 263 11.37 -37.13 -29.92
C ARG A 263 10.22 -37.29 -30.88
N SER A 264 10.61 -37.89 -32.03
CA SER A 264 9.76 -38.17 -33.19
C SER A 264 8.52 -38.99 -32.82
N ALA A 265 7.48 -38.73 -33.61
CA ALA A 265 6.23 -39.43 -33.64
C ALA A 265 6.41 -40.95 -33.68
N ALA A 266 5.72 -41.65 -32.79
CA ALA A 266 4.91 -42.83 -33.07
C ALA A 266 4.25 -43.28 -31.76
N GLN A 267 3.01 -43.28 -31.83
CA GLN A 267 1.99 -44.13 -31.25
C GLN A 267 0.91 -43.44 -30.42
N ARG A 268 -0.13 -43.33 -31.12
CA ARG A 268 -1.54 -43.22 -30.77
C ARG A 268 -1.92 -44.10 -29.57
N HIS A 269 -2.53 -43.47 -28.58
CA HIS A 269 -3.82 -43.83 -28.04
C HIS A 269 -4.36 -42.66 -27.25
N GLY A 270 -5.62 -42.37 -27.52
CA GLY A 270 -6.27 -41.14 -27.05
C GLY A 270 -6.50 -41.16 -25.54
N GLU A 271 -5.79 -40.29 -24.90
CA GLU A 271 -6.21 -39.65 -23.69
C GLU A 271 -5.78 -38.19 -23.81
N ARG A 272 -6.76 -37.32 -24.05
CA ARG A 272 -6.56 -35.87 -23.94
C ARG A 272 -6.29 -35.56 -22.48
N PHE A 273 -5.07 -35.59 -22.07
CA PHE A 273 -4.63 -34.86 -20.90
C PHE A 273 -4.70 -33.38 -21.27
N VAL A 274 -5.84 -32.75 -20.97
CA VAL A 274 -5.95 -31.31 -20.90
C VAL A 274 -5.18 -30.89 -19.64
N GLY A 275 -3.87 -30.69 -19.81
CA GLY A 275 -2.98 -30.27 -18.74
C GLY A 275 -3.40 -28.92 -18.21
N GLY A 276 -3.84 -28.88 -16.98
CA GLY A 276 -3.63 -27.82 -16.01
C GLY A 276 -4.12 -26.40 -16.25
N TRP A 277 -5.07 -26.15 -17.15
CA TRP A 277 -5.67 -24.82 -17.30
C TRP A 277 -7.09 -24.85 -16.71
N SER A 278 -7.24 -24.19 -15.56
CA SER A 278 -8.58 -23.88 -15.05
C SER A 278 -8.92 -22.46 -15.51
N CYS A 279 -9.59 -22.34 -16.65
CA CYS A 279 -10.25 -21.10 -17.02
C CYS A 279 -11.64 -21.15 -16.40
N GLN A 280 -11.82 -20.48 -15.30
CA GLN A 280 -13.14 -20.29 -14.73
C GLN A 280 -13.60 -18.89 -15.11
N HIS A 281 -14.67 -18.80 -15.90
CA HIS A 281 -15.40 -17.56 -16.07
C HIS A 281 -15.95 -17.15 -14.71
N ARG A 282 -15.35 -16.12 -14.13
CA ARG A 282 -15.77 -15.58 -12.85
C ARG A 282 -15.75 -14.07 -12.93
N GLU A 283 -16.86 -13.50 -12.59
CA GLU A 283 -17.04 -12.07 -12.45
C GLU A 283 -16.29 -11.57 -11.20
N PHE A 284 -15.70 -10.40 -11.29
CA PHE A 284 -15.05 -9.74 -10.16
C PHE A 284 -16.00 -8.68 -9.62
N ASP A 285 -16.37 -8.78 -8.36
CA ASP A 285 -17.06 -7.71 -7.68
C ASP A 285 -16.07 -6.80 -6.99
N HIS A 286 -16.07 -5.54 -7.37
CA HIS A 286 -15.24 -4.51 -6.77
C HIS A 286 -15.99 -3.88 -5.61
N GLN A 287 -15.96 -4.51 -4.46
CA GLN A 287 -16.16 -3.77 -3.22
C GLN A 287 -14.81 -3.16 -2.83
N ALA A 288 -14.72 -1.84 -2.86
CA ALA A 288 -13.58 -1.14 -2.27
C ALA A 288 -13.35 -1.70 -0.86
N PRO A 289 -12.10 -1.96 -0.46
CA PRO A 289 -11.84 -2.49 0.87
C PRO A 289 -12.46 -1.53 1.88
N ARG A 290 -13.50 -2.00 2.58
CA ARG A 290 -14.02 -1.30 3.75
C ARG A 290 -12.84 -1.10 4.68
N SER A 291 -12.60 0.13 5.05
CA SER A 291 -11.55 0.49 5.98
C SER A 291 -11.61 -0.45 7.18
N LEU A 292 -10.48 -1.01 7.61
CA LEU A 292 -10.30 -1.87 8.80
C LEU A 292 -10.76 -1.22 10.13
N HIS A 293 -11.54 -0.14 10.08
CA HIS A 293 -11.99 0.64 11.22
C HIS A 293 -13.44 0.40 11.66
N GLU A 294 -14.18 -0.52 11.04
CA GLU A 294 -15.54 -0.85 11.47
C GLU A 294 -15.69 -2.31 11.95
N GLN A 295 -14.74 -2.85 12.66
CA GLN A 295 -15.05 -3.91 13.61
C GLN A 295 -15.26 -3.27 14.97
N GLY A 296 -16.46 -2.71 15.10
CA GLY A 296 -17.00 -2.23 16.37
C GLY A 296 -17.05 -3.36 17.39
N GLU A 297 -16.71 -2.99 18.59
CA GLU A 297 -16.93 -3.72 19.81
C GLU A 297 -18.31 -4.39 19.83
N GLN A 298 -18.36 -5.70 19.74
CA GLN A 298 -19.53 -6.44 20.16
C GLN A 298 -19.48 -6.60 21.69
N PRO A 299 -20.48 -6.16 22.44
CA PRO A 299 -20.51 -6.38 23.86
C PRO A 299 -20.69 -7.88 24.14
N LEU A 300 -19.77 -8.44 24.89
CA LEU A 300 -19.85 -9.78 25.45
C LEU A 300 -21.11 -9.86 26.30
N ARG A 301 -22.17 -10.49 25.80
CA ARG A 301 -23.33 -10.90 26.59
C ARG A 301 -22.88 -12.01 27.52
N GLY A 302 -22.90 -11.69 28.81
CA GLY A 302 -22.63 -12.63 29.87
C GLY A 302 -23.55 -13.85 29.83
N ARG A 303 -22.95 -15.03 29.84
CA ARG A 303 -23.63 -16.24 30.35
C ARG A 303 -23.29 -16.36 31.82
N GLY A 304 -24.29 -16.18 32.64
CA GLY A 304 -24.24 -16.51 34.06
C GLY A 304 -23.93 -17.99 34.28
N LEU A 305 -23.01 -18.25 35.17
CA LEU A 305 -22.89 -19.50 35.86
C LEU A 305 -23.05 -19.20 37.36
N GLN A 306 -24.13 -19.75 37.93
CA GLN A 306 -24.40 -19.82 39.33
C GLN A 306 -23.46 -20.81 40.04
N GLY A 307 -23.07 -20.43 41.27
CA GLY A 307 -22.86 -21.35 42.41
C GLY A 307 -21.49 -22.02 42.45
N ASP A 308 -20.65 -21.83 43.41
CA ASP A 308 -20.82 -22.25 44.80
C ASP A 308 -19.71 -21.69 45.69
N ARG A 309 -20.05 -21.49 46.93
CA ARG A 309 -19.23 -21.06 48.06
C ARG A 309 -18.27 -22.16 48.52
N HIS A 310 -17.10 -21.75 48.97
CA HIS A 310 -16.34 -22.11 50.19
C HIS A 310 -14.87 -21.85 49.95
N GLY A 311 -14.24 -21.05 50.75
CA GLY A 311 -13.55 -21.30 51.95
C GLY A 311 -12.25 -20.51 51.98
N SER A 312 -12.21 -19.52 52.84
CA SER A 312 -11.12 -19.09 53.72
C SER A 312 -9.63 -19.36 53.38
N GLY A 313 -8.83 -18.30 53.54
CA GLY A 313 -7.40 -18.41 53.74
C GLY A 313 -6.66 -17.07 53.61
N LEU A 314 -6.52 -16.37 54.72
CA LEU A 314 -5.63 -15.24 54.99
C LEU A 314 -4.16 -15.63 54.87
N LEU A 315 -3.35 -14.63 54.55
CA LEU A 315 -1.98 -14.29 54.99
C LEU A 315 -1.27 -13.66 53.79
N GLY A 316 -0.74 -12.48 53.75
CA GLY A 316 -0.09 -11.70 54.81
C GLY A 316 1.33 -11.33 54.32
N LEU A 317 1.62 -10.02 54.22
CA LEU A 317 2.93 -9.38 54.39
C LEU A 317 4.05 -9.65 53.31
N GLU A 318 4.88 -8.80 52.89
CA GLU A 318 5.48 -7.52 53.24
C GLU A 318 6.51 -7.17 52.17
N ASP A 319 6.66 -5.91 51.92
CA ASP A 319 7.83 -5.11 51.56
C ASP A 319 9.20 -5.78 51.25
N HIS A 320 9.87 -5.34 50.21
CA HIS A 320 11.12 -4.57 50.30
C HIS A 320 11.75 -4.23 48.93
N ALA A 321 12.12 -2.95 48.87
CA ALA A 321 13.13 -2.29 48.06
C ALA A 321 12.88 -2.15 46.56
#